data_0582b81839463a157e2a4b578efa28b1
#
_entry.id   0582b81839463a157e2a4b578efa28b1
#
_cell.length_a   1.000
_cell.length_b   1.000
_cell.length_c   1.000
_cell.angle_alpha   90.00
_cell.angle_beta   90.00
_cell.angle_gamma   90.00
#
_symmetry.space_group_name_H-M   'P 1'
#
loop_
_entity.id
_entity.type
_entity.pdbx_description
1 polymer ?
#
loop_
_entity_poly.entity_id
_entity_poly.type
_entity_poly.pdbx_seq_one_letter_code
_entity_poly.pdbx_strand_id
1 'polypeptide(L)'
;MTDLELQKIFSEGNFQEDAVLSILRSSGIKVDQQQRAFEWKKFELSGHVDGFIVDGENRWPLEIKSISPNGFIEVSGFSDFHDLLQSKKPWVRKYPAQLLLYMMMAGKEQGVMVFKDKTKVDIHQINFQFDDMALEYTESILKKLEEVNAHVKAGTCPGAKWIEECPDCPFFGTACLPDVDFGQGLEVMDNAELEEKLKRWEETAEAAAEHEKLDKEIKEAVRGKNVVVGNYLIESKEFSRKNYNIPPEIKKQYEEQTTYFVTKIRKI
;
A
#
# COMPACT_ATOMS: atom_id res chain seq x y z
N MET A 1 17.95 11.04 16.65
CA MET A 1 17.22 10.27 17.68
C MET A 1 16.13 9.52 16.92
N THR A 2 16.17 8.23 16.87
CA THR A 2 15.11 7.43 16.21
C THR A 2 13.84 7.60 17.02
N ASP A 3 12.74 7.95 16.37
CA ASP A 3 11.45 8.08 17.01
C ASP A 3 11.11 6.77 17.74
N LEU A 4 10.59 6.85 18.94
CA LEU A 4 10.19 5.68 19.75
C LEU A 4 9.15 4.79 19.00
N GLU A 5 8.28 5.42 18.23
CA GLU A 5 7.30 4.69 17.41
C GLU A 5 7.97 3.90 16.29
N LEU A 6 8.97 4.48 15.62
CA LEU A 6 9.72 3.78 14.59
C LEU A 6 10.49 2.59 15.18
N GLN A 7 11.06 2.74 16.39
CA GLN A 7 11.71 1.63 17.09
C GLN A 7 10.73 0.50 17.44
N LYS A 8 9.48 0.84 17.83
CA LYS A 8 8.44 -0.17 18.09
C LYS A 8 8.09 -0.93 16.81
N ILE A 9 7.97 -0.24 15.67
CA ILE A 9 7.70 -0.87 14.37
C ILE A 9 8.80 -1.85 13.99
N PHE A 10 10.07 -1.48 14.16
CA PHE A 10 11.20 -2.37 13.89
C PHE A 10 11.23 -3.58 14.83
N SER A 11 11.00 -3.35 16.12
CA SER A 11 10.96 -4.44 17.11
C SER A 11 9.82 -5.42 16.82
N GLU A 12 8.65 -4.93 16.42
CA GLU A 12 7.52 -5.74 15.99
C GLU A 12 7.89 -6.55 14.74
N GLY A 13 8.55 -5.94 13.75
CA GLY A 13 9.03 -6.63 12.56
C GLY A 13 9.92 -7.83 12.90
N ASN A 14 10.93 -7.61 13.74
CA ASN A 14 11.86 -8.67 14.18
C ASN A 14 11.14 -9.80 14.92
N PHE A 15 10.20 -9.46 15.81
CA PHE A 15 9.40 -10.45 16.52
C PHE A 15 8.58 -11.34 15.56
N GLN A 16 7.97 -10.74 14.55
CA GLN A 16 7.19 -11.47 13.56
C GLN A 16 8.07 -12.34 12.66
N GLU A 17 9.26 -11.89 12.30
CA GLU A 17 10.27 -12.69 11.59
C GLU A 17 10.67 -13.93 12.39
N ASP A 18 11.04 -13.77 13.66
CA ASP A 18 11.38 -14.87 14.57
C ASP A 18 10.23 -15.89 14.71
N ALA A 19 8.99 -15.39 14.75
CA ALA A 19 7.81 -16.26 14.80
C ALA A 19 7.69 -17.12 13.52
N VAL A 20 7.89 -16.54 12.32
CA VAL A 20 7.87 -17.29 11.05
C VAL A 20 9.01 -18.30 11.01
N LEU A 21 10.22 -17.91 11.37
CA LEU A 21 11.37 -18.81 11.42
C LEU A 21 11.14 -20.00 12.38
N SER A 22 10.47 -19.75 13.50
CA SER A 22 10.07 -20.81 14.44
C SER A 22 9.04 -21.77 13.84
N ILE A 23 8.04 -21.24 13.10
CA ILE A 23 7.04 -22.06 12.41
C ILE A 23 7.72 -22.93 11.35
N LEU A 24 8.59 -22.36 10.52
CA LEU A 24 9.32 -23.10 9.49
C LEU A 24 10.15 -24.25 10.09
N ARG A 25 10.90 -23.96 11.15
CA ARG A 25 11.71 -24.98 11.85
C ARG A 25 10.85 -26.09 12.45
N SER A 26 9.75 -25.76 13.10
CA SER A 26 8.84 -26.76 13.69
C SER A 26 8.15 -27.62 12.63
N SER A 27 8.01 -27.10 11.40
CA SER A 27 7.51 -27.83 10.23
C SER A 27 8.60 -28.66 9.51
N GLY A 28 9.82 -28.70 10.05
CA GLY A 28 10.93 -29.44 9.46
C GLY A 28 11.67 -28.71 8.31
N ILE A 29 11.30 -27.46 8.04
CA ILE A 29 11.97 -26.65 7.02
C ILE A 29 13.23 -26.05 7.62
N LYS A 30 14.37 -26.35 7.01
CA LYS A 30 15.66 -25.82 7.44
C LYS A 30 15.89 -24.44 6.82
N VAL A 31 16.22 -23.46 7.67
CA VAL A 31 16.67 -22.12 7.24
C VAL A 31 18.07 -21.89 7.76
N ASP A 32 18.99 -21.54 6.88
CA ASP A 32 20.38 -21.18 7.24
C ASP A 32 20.72 -19.74 6.81
N GLN A 33 21.95 -19.29 7.10
CA GLN A 33 22.51 -18.00 6.71
C GLN A 33 21.57 -16.81 7.01
N GLN A 34 20.88 -16.82 8.16
CA GLN A 34 20.00 -15.75 8.59
C GLN A 34 20.75 -14.41 8.62
N GLN A 35 20.06 -13.34 8.22
CA GLN A 35 20.57 -11.98 8.16
C GLN A 35 21.91 -11.86 7.42
N ARG A 36 22.09 -12.69 6.35
CA ARG A 36 23.29 -12.61 5.53
C ARG A 36 23.32 -11.28 4.78
N ALA A 37 24.42 -10.55 4.99
CA ALA A 37 24.65 -9.29 4.33
C ALA A 37 25.00 -9.49 2.83
N PHE A 38 24.43 -8.63 2.01
CA PHE A 38 24.80 -8.46 0.61
C PHE A 38 25.21 -7.01 0.36
N GLU A 39 26.20 -6.82 -0.48
CA GLU A 39 26.63 -5.51 -0.95
C GLU A 39 26.88 -5.58 -2.47
N TRP A 40 26.28 -4.64 -3.19
CA TRP A 40 26.50 -4.48 -4.61
C TRP A 40 27.06 -3.08 -4.89
N LYS A 41 28.38 -2.95 -4.77
CA LYS A 41 29.11 -1.67 -4.81
C LYS A 41 28.83 -0.83 -6.05
N LYS A 42 28.63 -1.47 -7.22
CA LYS A 42 28.32 -0.77 -8.47
C LYS A 42 27.08 0.12 -8.34
N PHE A 43 26.08 -0.34 -7.60
CA PHE A 43 24.80 0.34 -7.44
C PHE A 43 24.65 1.02 -6.08
N GLU A 44 25.67 0.98 -5.22
CA GLU A 44 25.63 1.45 -3.83
C GLU A 44 24.46 0.83 -3.06
N LEU A 45 24.14 -0.43 -3.38
CA LEU A 45 23.06 -1.21 -2.80
C LEU A 45 23.60 -2.15 -1.74
N SER A 46 23.01 -2.14 -0.56
CA SER A 46 23.30 -3.10 0.50
C SER A 46 22.02 -3.53 1.21
N GLY A 47 22.06 -4.69 1.84
CA GLY A 47 20.93 -5.21 2.61
C GLY A 47 21.24 -6.57 3.22
N HIS A 48 20.28 -7.07 3.99
CA HIS A 48 20.34 -8.36 4.65
C HIS A 48 19.14 -9.18 4.22
N VAL A 49 19.38 -10.39 3.73
CA VAL A 49 18.30 -11.37 3.46
C VAL A 49 17.93 -12.06 4.76
N ASP A 50 16.64 -12.30 5.01
CA ASP A 50 16.16 -12.90 6.27
C ASP A 50 16.70 -14.33 6.48
N GLY A 51 16.97 -15.04 5.39
CA GLY A 51 17.60 -16.36 5.44
C GLY A 51 17.67 -17.05 4.08
N PHE A 52 18.03 -18.32 4.12
CA PHE A 52 17.96 -19.21 2.98
C PHE A 52 17.23 -20.49 3.35
N ILE A 53 16.20 -20.84 2.60
CA ILE A 53 15.57 -22.18 2.70
C ILE A 53 16.52 -23.19 2.10
N VAL A 54 16.77 -24.27 2.84
CA VAL A 54 17.64 -25.37 2.43
C VAL A 54 16.79 -26.53 1.95
N ASP A 55 16.97 -26.88 0.66
CA ASP A 55 16.36 -28.04 0.04
C ASP A 55 17.47 -28.89 -0.63
N GLY A 56 17.92 -29.94 0.04
CA GLY A 56 19.08 -30.72 -0.36
C GLY A 56 20.34 -29.84 -0.44
N GLU A 57 20.94 -29.74 -1.64
CA GLU A 57 22.09 -28.88 -1.91
C GLU A 57 21.68 -27.45 -2.29
N ASN A 58 20.40 -27.23 -2.58
CA ASN A 58 19.90 -25.93 -2.99
C ASN A 58 19.68 -25.01 -1.77
N ARG A 59 19.86 -23.71 -2.02
CA ARG A 59 19.56 -22.65 -1.07
C ARG A 59 18.86 -21.53 -1.81
N TRP A 60 17.64 -21.24 -1.36
CA TRP A 60 16.78 -20.20 -1.94
C TRP A 60 16.65 -19.04 -0.97
N PRO A 61 16.96 -17.80 -1.41
CA PRO A 61 16.72 -16.61 -0.57
C PRO A 61 15.31 -16.58 -0.04
N LEU A 62 15.19 -16.29 1.24
CA LEU A 62 13.94 -16.16 1.98
C LEU A 62 13.75 -14.70 2.39
N GLU A 63 12.60 -14.13 2.10
CA GLU A 63 12.17 -12.82 2.58
C GLU A 63 10.85 -12.97 3.35
N ILE A 64 10.78 -12.39 4.53
CA ILE A 64 9.62 -12.49 5.43
C ILE A 64 8.95 -11.12 5.56
N LYS A 65 7.65 -11.06 5.35
CA LYS A 65 6.86 -9.83 5.49
C LYS A 65 5.69 -10.05 6.44
N SER A 66 5.67 -9.31 7.55
CA SER A 66 4.48 -9.25 8.39
C SER A 66 3.57 -8.12 7.91
N ILE A 67 2.31 -8.43 7.70
CA ILE A 67 1.33 -7.50 7.11
C ILE A 67 0.03 -7.46 7.91
N SER A 68 -0.73 -6.39 7.73
CA SER A 68 -2.04 -6.26 8.37
C SER A 68 -3.02 -7.34 7.89
N PRO A 69 -4.06 -7.69 8.68
CA PRO A 69 -5.06 -8.68 8.26
C PRO A 69 -5.69 -8.40 6.89
N ASN A 70 -6.00 -7.13 6.59
CA ASN A 70 -6.55 -6.75 5.29
C ASN A 70 -5.52 -6.89 4.14
N GLY A 71 -4.25 -6.69 4.44
CA GLY A 71 -3.17 -6.98 3.49
C GLY A 71 -3.02 -8.48 3.26
N PHE A 72 -3.09 -9.26 4.33
CA PHE A 72 -2.95 -10.72 4.28
C PHE A 72 -4.07 -11.38 3.46
N ILE A 73 -5.33 -10.92 3.62
CA ILE A 73 -6.46 -11.43 2.82
C ILE A 73 -6.20 -11.26 1.32
N GLU A 74 -5.67 -10.11 0.90
CA GLU A 74 -5.35 -9.89 -0.51
C GLU A 74 -4.21 -10.79 -0.97
N VAL A 75 -3.10 -10.79 -0.24
CA VAL A 75 -1.89 -11.53 -0.63
C VAL A 75 -2.09 -13.03 -0.59
N SER A 76 -2.95 -13.55 0.30
CA SER A 76 -3.26 -14.98 0.36
C SER A 76 -3.97 -15.53 -0.89
N GLY A 77 -4.49 -14.66 -1.75
CA GLY A 77 -5.02 -15.01 -3.07
C GLY A 77 -3.98 -15.01 -4.19
N PHE A 78 -2.74 -14.62 -3.92
CA PHE A 78 -1.68 -14.50 -4.91
C PHE A 78 -0.88 -15.81 -5.02
N SER A 79 -0.48 -16.15 -6.23
CA SER A 79 0.23 -17.40 -6.55
C SER A 79 1.72 -17.20 -6.84
N ASP A 80 2.07 -16.02 -7.38
CA ASP A 80 3.42 -15.70 -7.80
C ASP A 80 3.76 -14.21 -7.59
N PHE A 81 4.95 -13.77 -7.98
CA PHE A 81 5.36 -12.39 -7.81
C PHE A 81 4.69 -11.42 -8.79
N HIS A 82 4.16 -11.90 -9.91
CA HIS A 82 3.41 -11.07 -10.86
C HIS A 82 2.12 -10.55 -10.21
N ASP A 83 1.43 -11.41 -9.44
CA ASP A 83 0.26 -11.02 -8.67
C ASP A 83 0.59 -9.89 -7.67
N LEU A 84 1.78 -9.96 -7.02
CA LEU A 84 2.24 -8.91 -6.12
C LEU A 84 2.42 -7.56 -6.84
N LEU A 85 2.95 -7.58 -8.08
CA LEU A 85 3.12 -6.37 -8.89
C LEU A 85 1.78 -5.75 -9.29
N GLN A 86 0.71 -6.54 -9.36
CA GLN A 86 -0.65 -6.11 -9.70
C GLN A 86 -1.50 -5.74 -8.47
N SER A 87 -0.96 -5.84 -7.26
CA SER A 87 -1.67 -5.50 -6.03
C SER A 87 -2.25 -4.09 -6.07
N LYS A 88 -3.46 -3.93 -5.52
CA LYS A 88 -4.08 -2.62 -5.32
C LYS A 88 -3.34 -1.76 -4.30
N LYS A 89 -2.47 -2.36 -3.49
CA LYS A 89 -1.70 -1.70 -2.44
C LYS A 89 -0.31 -1.32 -2.94
N PRO A 90 0.04 -0.03 -3.06
CA PRO A 90 1.33 0.43 -3.57
C PRO A 90 2.53 -0.18 -2.83
N TRP A 91 2.40 -0.34 -1.50
CA TRP A 91 3.46 -0.90 -0.68
C TRP A 91 3.69 -2.40 -0.92
N VAL A 92 2.66 -3.19 -1.30
CA VAL A 92 2.80 -4.60 -1.68
C VAL A 92 3.59 -4.73 -2.98
N ARG A 93 3.33 -3.86 -3.96
CA ARG A 93 4.02 -3.86 -5.26
C ARG A 93 5.54 -3.66 -5.16
N LYS A 94 6.04 -3.16 -4.03
CA LYS A 94 7.48 -2.94 -3.79
C LYS A 94 8.22 -4.18 -3.29
N TYR A 95 7.53 -5.14 -2.71
CA TYR A 95 8.16 -6.31 -2.10
C TYR A 95 8.94 -7.19 -3.09
N PRO A 96 8.43 -7.45 -4.33
CA PRO A 96 9.18 -8.26 -5.29
C PRO A 96 10.58 -7.73 -5.58
N ALA A 97 10.77 -6.42 -5.61
CA ALA A 97 12.08 -5.81 -5.89
C ALA A 97 13.15 -6.28 -4.91
N GLN A 98 12.83 -6.38 -3.62
CA GLN A 98 13.78 -6.77 -2.59
C GLN A 98 14.28 -8.20 -2.79
N LEU A 99 13.35 -9.16 -2.93
CA LEU A 99 13.71 -10.57 -3.08
C LEU A 99 14.42 -10.83 -4.41
N LEU A 100 13.96 -10.25 -5.51
CA LEU A 100 14.60 -10.41 -6.83
C LEU A 100 16.03 -9.87 -6.84
N LEU A 101 16.30 -8.73 -6.18
CA LEU A 101 17.67 -8.23 -6.02
C LEU A 101 18.54 -9.16 -5.19
N TYR A 102 18.00 -9.76 -4.11
CA TYR A 102 18.74 -10.77 -3.36
C TYR A 102 18.99 -12.05 -4.18
N MET A 103 18.03 -12.48 -4.98
CA MET A 103 18.22 -13.61 -5.90
C MET A 103 19.35 -13.34 -6.89
N MET A 104 19.40 -12.15 -7.49
CA MET A 104 20.52 -11.74 -8.37
C MET A 104 21.86 -11.71 -7.63
N MET A 105 21.93 -11.07 -6.48
CA MET A 105 23.19 -10.98 -5.71
C MET A 105 23.67 -12.34 -5.21
N ALA A 106 22.74 -13.27 -4.94
CA ALA A 106 23.03 -14.64 -4.54
C ALA A 106 23.29 -15.60 -5.72
N GLY A 107 23.05 -15.17 -6.98
CA GLY A 107 23.14 -16.03 -8.16
C GLY A 107 22.12 -17.17 -8.10
N LYS A 108 20.88 -16.87 -7.74
CA LYS A 108 19.79 -17.85 -7.57
C LYS A 108 18.64 -17.54 -8.51
N GLU A 109 18.11 -18.60 -9.13
CA GLU A 109 16.94 -18.51 -10.02
C GLU A 109 15.62 -18.67 -9.28
N GLN A 110 15.66 -19.07 -8.01
CA GLN A 110 14.47 -19.25 -7.16
C GLN A 110 14.65 -18.54 -5.84
N GLY A 111 13.51 -18.04 -5.29
CA GLY A 111 13.42 -17.41 -4.00
C GLY A 111 12.04 -17.64 -3.38
N VAL A 112 11.92 -17.40 -2.10
CA VAL A 112 10.68 -17.62 -1.34
C VAL A 112 10.36 -16.37 -0.56
N MET A 113 9.14 -15.86 -0.73
CA MET A 113 8.60 -14.80 0.12
C MET A 113 7.50 -15.38 1.00
N VAL A 114 7.60 -15.13 2.30
CA VAL A 114 6.61 -15.58 3.28
C VAL A 114 5.91 -14.37 3.89
N PHE A 115 4.61 -14.33 3.74
CA PHE A 115 3.74 -13.35 4.38
C PHE A 115 3.15 -13.92 5.65
N LYS A 116 3.12 -13.11 6.71
CA LYS A 116 2.49 -13.45 7.98
C LYS A 116 1.43 -12.42 8.34
N ASP A 117 0.24 -12.87 8.72
CA ASP A 117 -0.76 -12.01 9.37
C ASP A 117 -0.23 -11.57 10.74
N LYS A 118 -0.14 -10.26 10.98
CA LYS A 118 0.36 -9.70 12.27
C LYS A 118 -0.44 -10.15 13.49
N THR A 119 -1.73 -10.47 13.30
CA THR A 119 -2.67 -10.75 14.39
C THR A 119 -2.94 -12.24 14.58
N LYS A 120 -2.50 -13.10 13.64
CA LYS A 120 -2.74 -14.54 13.65
C LYS A 120 -1.46 -15.31 13.39
N VAL A 121 -1.54 -16.64 13.50
CA VAL A 121 -0.43 -17.55 13.16
C VAL A 121 -0.38 -17.87 11.66
N ASP A 122 -1.34 -17.35 10.89
CA ASP A 122 -1.49 -17.64 9.46
C ASP A 122 -0.30 -17.10 8.67
N ILE A 123 0.24 -17.96 7.81
CA ILE A 123 1.31 -17.63 6.87
C ILE A 123 0.89 -17.98 5.45
N HIS A 124 1.39 -17.26 4.48
CA HIS A 124 1.22 -17.54 3.05
C HIS A 124 2.57 -17.44 2.35
N GLN A 125 2.89 -18.44 1.54
CA GLN A 125 4.15 -18.53 0.81
C GLN A 125 3.93 -18.21 -0.67
N ILE A 126 4.81 -17.40 -1.24
CA ILE A 126 4.90 -17.17 -2.68
C ILE A 126 6.30 -17.58 -3.14
N ASN A 127 6.35 -18.45 -4.13
CA ASN A 127 7.60 -18.87 -4.76
C ASN A 127 7.92 -17.94 -5.92
N PHE A 128 9.14 -17.45 -5.93
CA PHE A 128 9.67 -16.62 -7.01
C PHE A 128 10.50 -17.48 -7.94
N GLN A 129 10.27 -17.31 -9.24
CA GLN A 129 11.11 -17.84 -10.30
C GLN A 129 11.70 -16.66 -11.08
N PHE A 130 12.98 -16.70 -11.36
CA PHE A 130 13.65 -15.66 -12.13
C PHE A 130 13.44 -15.92 -13.63
N ASP A 131 12.28 -15.48 -14.13
CA ASP A 131 11.86 -15.55 -15.53
C ASP A 131 12.18 -14.27 -16.30
N ASP A 132 11.74 -14.18 -17.55
CA ASP A 132 11.99 -13.03 -18.43
C ASP A 132 11.35 -11.74 -17.86
N MET A 133 10.17 -11.83 -17.22
CA MET A 133 9.52 -10.67 -16.58
C MET A 133 10.28 -10.22 -15.32
N ALA A 134 10.78 -11.17 -14.52
CA ALA A 134 11.65 -10.86 -13.38
C ALA A 134 12.92 -10.17 -13.82
N LEU A 135 13.51 -10.61 -14.93
CA LEU A 135 14.70 -9.97 -15.52
C LEU A 135 14.40 -8.54 -15.94
N GLU A 136 13.36 -8.31 -16.75
CA GLU A 136 12.95 -6.98 -17.22
C GLU A 136 12.64 -6.03 -16.04
N TYR A 137 11.88 -6.52 -15.06
CA TYR A 137 11.56 -5.73 -13.87
C TYR A 137 12.82 -5.35 -13.08
N THR A 138 13.72 -6.30 -12.89
CA THR A 138 14.99 -6.06 -12.16
C THR A 138 15.90 -5.11 -12.91
N GLU A 139 16.03 -5.24 -14.23
CA GLU A 139 16.77 -4.29 -15.06
C GLU A 139 16.22 -2.87 -14.95
N SER A 140 14.91 -2.72 -14.87
CA SER A 140 14.27 -1.42 -14.66
C SER A 140 14.66 -0.79 -13.31
N ILE A 141 14.80 -1.62 -12.26
CA ILE A 141 15.26 -1.18 -10.93
C ILE A 141 16.74 -0.77 -11.00
N LEU A 142 17.58 -1.58 -11.61
CA LEU A 142 19.02 -1.27 -11.74
C LEU A 142 19.25 0.03 -12.50
N LYS A 143 18.48 0.29 -13.55
CA LYS A 143 18.51 1.57 -14.28
C LYS A 143 18.14 2.74 -13.36
N LYS A 144 17.11 2.62 -12.53
CA LYS A 144 16.76 3.66 -11.55
C LYS A 144 17.89 3.88 -10.53
N LEU A 145 18.55 2.84 -10.07
CA LEU A 145 19.70 2.97 -9.17
C LEU A 145 20.88 3.69 -9.84
N GLU A 146 21.15 3.42 -11.12
CA GLU A 146 22.16 4.15 -11.88
C GLU A 146 21.80 5.64 -12.03
N GLU A 147 20.55 5.97 -12.30
CA GLU A 147 20.04 7.35 -12.34
C GLU A 147 20.21 8.06 -10.99
N VAL A 148 19.83 7.40 -9.87
CA VAL A 148 20.02 7.92 -8.51
C VAL A 148 21.50 8.20 -8.25
N ASN A 149 22.39 7.23 -8.55
CA ASN A 149 23.82 7.39 -8.35
C ASN A 149 24.41 8.51 -9.20
N ALA A 150 23.91 8.72 -10.42
CA ALA A 150 24.32 9.85 -11.26
C ALA A 150 23.93 11.19 -10.63
N HIS A 151 22.72 11.31 -10.10
CA HIS A 151 22.27 12.52 -9.39
C HIS A 151 23.07 12.77 -8.12
N VAL A 152 23.35 11.75 -7.31
CA VAL A 152 24.19 11.85 -6.10
C VAL A 152 25.57 12.36 -6.45
N LYS A 153 26.23 11.81 -7.48
CA LYS A 153 27.55 12.24 -7.93
C LYS A 153 27.56 13.67 -8.47
N ALA A 154 26.50 14.07 -9.14
CA ALA A 154 26.35 15.42 -9.69
C ALA A 154 25.89 16.45 -8.66
N GLY A 155 25.50 16.03 -7.44
CA GLY A 155 24.90 16.93 -6.44
C GLY A 155 23.57 17.54 -6.88
N THR A 156 22.79 16.81 -7.72
CA THR A 156 21.51 17.26 -8.27
C THR A 156 20.37 16.35 -7.80
N CYS A 157 19.14 16.84 -7.88
CA CYS A 157 17.94 16.03 -7.68
C CYS A 157 17.31 15.70 -9.02
N PRO A 158 16.64 14.53 -9.15
CA PRO A 158 15.80 14.25 -10.32
C PRO A 158 14.66 15.25 -10.40
N GLY A 159 14.13 15.46 -11.62
CA GLY A 159 12.93 16.29 -11.81
C GLY A 159 11.75 15.72 -11.01
N ALA A 160 11.01 16.60 -10.36
CA ALA A 160 9.83 16.21 -9.61
C ALA A 160 8.78 15.63 -10.56
N LYS A 161 8.24 14.44 -10.21
CA LYS A 161 7.14 13.81 -10.93
C LYS A 161 6.10 13.34 -9.92
N TRP A 162 4.84 13.57 -10.22
CA TRP A 162 3.76 13.02 -9.42
C TRP A 162 3.70 11.50 -9.56
N ILE A 163 3.66 10.82 -8.44
CA ILE A 163 3.40 9.38 -8.34
C ILE A 163 2.35 9.12 -7.24
N GLU A 164 1.76 7.94 -7.24
CA GLU A 164 0.70 7.56 -6.29
C GLU A 164 1.13 7.71 -4.82
N GLU A 165 2.42 7.52 -4.54
CA GLU A 165 3.00 7.60 -3.19
C GLU A 165 3.41 9.02 -2.77
N CYS A 166 3.23 10.03 -3.61
CA CYS A 166 3.57 11.41 -3.24
C CYS A 166 2.92 11.88 -1.92
N PRO A 167 1.65 11.56 -1.63
CA PRO A 167 1.03 11.96 -0.37
C PRO A 167 1.72 11.45 0.89
N ASP A 168 2.38 10.29 0.79
CA ASP A 168 3.11 9.67 1.91
C ASP A 168 4.61 9.99 1.89
N CYS A 169 5.07 10.81 0.96
CA CYS A 169 6.48 11.15 0.79
C CYS A 169 6.88 12.30 1.74
N PRO A 170 7.92 12.14 2.58
CA PRO A 170 8.34 13.16 3.52
C PRO A 170 8.89 14.45 2.85
N PHE A 171 9.18 14.40 1.56
CA PHE A 171 9.65 15.54 0.78
C PHE A 171 8.54 16.29 0.05
N PHE A 172 7.34 15.71 -0.01
CA PHE A 172 6.20 16.31 -0.69
C PHE A 172 5.75 17.59 0.06
N GLY A 173 5.47 18.63 -0.70
CA GLY A 173 5.05 19.93 -0.14
C GLY A 173 6.17 20.76 0.52
N THR A 174 7.38 20.20 0.67
CA THR A 174 8.53 20.90 1.28
C THR A 174 9.68 21.09 0.30
N ALA A 175 10.35 20.00 -0.06
CA ALA A 175 11.48 20.01 -1.00
C ALA A 175 11.09 19.54 -2.40
N CYS A 176 9.95 18.88 -2.55
CA CYS A 176 9.44 18.36 -3.79
C CYS A 176 8.01 18.85 -4.03
N LEU A 177 7.82 19.65 -5.08
CA LEU A 177 6.53 20.10 -5.59
C LEU A 177 6.40 19.57 -7.02
N PRO A 178 5.97 18.32 -7.21
CA PRO A 178 5.80 17.77 -8.54
C PRO A 178 4.68 18.51 -9.26
N ASP A 179 4.91 18.80 -10.55
CA ASP A 179 3.84 19.29 -11.42
C ASP A 179 2.74 18.22 -11.47
N VAL A 180 1.63 18.53 -10.84
CA VAL A 180 0.45 17.67 -10.92
C VAL A 180 -0.40 18.27 -12.03
N ASP A 181 -0.48 17.55 -13.13
CA ASP A 181 -1.37 17.95 -14.23
C ASP A 181 -2.82 17.65 -13.84
N PHE A 182 -3.39 18.57 -13.06
CA PHE A 182 -4.84 18.62 -12.83
C PHE A 182 -5.54 19.50 -13.89
N GLY A 183 -4.85 19.80 -15.00
CA GLY A 183 -5.34 20.73 -16.02
C GLY A 183 -5.07 22.21 -15.72
N GLN A 184 -4.66 22.55 -14.50
CA GLN A 184 -4.39 23.95 -14.07
C GLN A 184 -3.09 24.12 -13.26
N GLY A 185 -2.33 23.05 -13.05
CA GLY A 185 -1.14 23.07 -12.18
C GLY A 185 -1.49 23.01 -10.68
N LEU A 186 -0.46 22.81 -9.86
CA LEU A 186 -0.57 22.85 -8.40
C LEU A 186 -0.25 24.26 -7.91
N GLU A 187 -1.22 24.93 -7.32
CA GLU A 187 -1.02 26.24 -6.70
C GLU A 187 -0.82 26.05 -5.18
N VAL A 188 0.28 26.59 -4.66
CA VAL A 188 0.50 26.66 -3.20
C VAL A 188 -0.23 27.92 -2.72
N MET A 189 -1.28 27.70 -1.93
CA MET A 189 -2.08 28.78 -1.39
C MET A 189 -1.70 29.04 0.06
N ASP A 190 -1.13 30.18 0.35
CA ASP A 190 -0.90 30.69 1.72
C ASP A 190 -2.18 31.35 2.22
N ASN A 191 -3.03 30.61 2.92
CA ASN A 191 -4.31 31.06 3.43
C ASN A 191 -4.58 30.49 4.83
N ALA A 192 -4.25 31.27 5.84
CA ALA A 192 -4.39 30.88 7.24
C ALA A 192 -5.81 30.50 7.65
N GLU A 193 -6.85 31.16 7.09
CA GLU A 193 -8.24 30.81 7.35
C GLU A 193 -8.61 29.44 6.77
N LEU A 194 -8.12 29.10 5.60
CA LEU A 194 -8.33 27.81 4.96
C LEU A 194 -7.58 26.70 5.72
N GLU A 195 -6.37 26.97 6.18
CA GLU A 195 -5.59 26.04 7.01
C GLU A 195 -6.29 25.71 8.33
N GLU A 196 -6.87 26.73 9.01
CA GLU A 196 -7.65 26.51 10.22
C GLU A 196 -8.90 25.66 9.95
N LYS A 197 -9.60 25.90 8.84
CA LYS A 197 -10.76 25.09 8.42
C LYS A 197 -10.35 23.65 8.11
N LEU A 198 -9.22 23.42 7.44
CA LEU A 198 -8.72 22.09 7.14
C LEU A 198 -8.31 21.32 8.40
N LYS A 199 -7.69 22.01 9.36
CA LYS A 199 -7.37 21.43 10.67
C LYS A 199 -8.63 21.01 11.41
N ARG A 200 -9.65 21.86 11.42
CA ARG A 200 -10.94 21.56 12.04
C ARG A 200 -11.66 20.41 11.34
N TRP A 201 -11.60 20.38 10.02
CA TRP A 201 -12.17 19.29 9.22
C TRP A 201 -11.52 17.95 9.57
N GLU A 202 -10.19 17.91 9.71
CA GLU A 202 -9.47 16.71 10.15
C GLU A 202 -9.86 16.26 11.56
N GLU A 203 -9.90 17.18 12.54
CA GLU A 203 -10.28 16.90 13.92
C GLU A 203 -11.68 16.29 14.05
N THR A 204 -12.59 16.61 13.14
CA THR A 204 -13.98 16.13 13.17
C THR A 204 -14.24 14.91 12.31
N ALA A 205 -13.28 14.46 11.50
CA ALA A 205 -13.47 13.40 10.51
C ALA A 205 -13.89 12.07 11.12
N GLU A 206 -13.27 11.67 12.23
CA GLU A 206 -13.57 10.42 12.93
C GLU A 206 -14.97 10.43 13.54
N ALA A 207 -15.33 11.52 14.23
CA ALA A 207 -16.66 11.69 14.80
C ALA A 207 -17.76 11.75 13.73
N ALA A 208 -17.48 12.37 12.57
CA ALA A 208 -18.41 12.41 11.45
C ALA A 208 -18.65 11.02 10.84
N ALA A 209 -17.58 10.21 10.70
CA ALA A 209 -17.69 8.85 10.20
C ALA A 209 -18.47 7.94 11.17
N GLU A 210 -18.24 8.07 12.47
CA GLU A 210 -19.01 7.36 13.50
C GLU A 210 -20.49 7.75 13.48
N HIS A 211 -20.77 9.05 13.41
CA HIS A 211 -22.14 9.56 13.32
C HIS A 211 -22.86 9.02 12.07
N GLU A 212 -22.22 9.01 10.91
CA GLU A 212 -22.81 8.47 9.67
C GLU A 212 -23.10 6.97 9.78
N LYS A 213 -22.22 6.22 10.43
CA LYS A 213 -22.42 4.80 10.69
C LYS A 213 -23.62 4.55 11.58
N LEU A 214 -23.69 5.25 12.72
CA LEU A 214 -24.81 5.14 13.67
C LEU A 214 -26.12 5.56 13.02
N ASP A 215 -26.14 6.63 12.24
CA ASP A 215 -27.32 7.10 11.52
C ASP A 215 -27.87 6.03 10.56
N LYS A 216 -26.99 5.33 9.82
CA LYS A 216 -27.37 4.22 8.95
C LYS A 216 -27.95 3.05 9.74
N GLU A 217 -27.29 2.63 10.83
CA GLU A 217 -27.73 1.53 11.67
C GLU A 217 -29.10 1.81 12.31
N ILE A 218 -29.30 3.02 12.84
CA ILE A 218 -30.57 3.44 13.42
C ILE A 218 -31.70 3.44 12.37
N LYS A 219 -31.44 4.05 11.19
CA LYS A 219 -32.43 4.10 10.11
C LYS A 219 -32.82 2.73 9.59
N GLU A 220 -31.88 1.80 9.52
CA GLU A 220 -32.14 0.42 9.12
C GLU A 220 -32.97 -0.34 10.17
N ALA A 221 -32.64 -0.18 11.45
CA ALA A 221 -33.36 -0.83 12.55
C ALA A 221 -34.82 -0.45 12.66
N VAL A 222 -35.18 0.79 12.29
CA VAL A 222 -36.54 1.34 12.41
C VAL A 222 -37.23 1.56 11.05
N ARG A 223 -36.67 1.03 9.98
CA ARG A 223 -37.19 1.25 8.63
C ARG A 223 -38.67 0.90 8.51
N GLY A 224 -39.48 1.85 7.99
CA GLY A 224 -40.89 1.69 7.82
C GLY A 224 -41.73 1.74 9.11
N LYS A 225 -41.13 2.14 10.23
CA LYS A 225 -41.83 2.26 11.53
C LYS A 225 -41.74 3.67 12.07
N ASN A 226 -42.82 4.14 12.74
CA ASN A 226 -42.82 5.33 13.56
C ASN A 226 -42.68 4.89 15.02
N VAL A 227 -41.60 5.29 15.69
CA VAL A 227 -41.27 4.81 17.03
C VAL A 227 -40.77 5.93 17.92
N VAL A 228 -41.01 5.78 19.22
CA VAL A 228 -40.39 6.60 20.27
C VAL A 228 -39.40 5.72 21.02
N VAL A 229 -38.16 6.15 21.10
CA VAL A 229 -37.08 5.43 21.81
C VAL A 229 -36.40 6.44 22.73
N GLY A 230 -36.59 6.29 24.04
CA GLY A 230 -36.10 7.27 24.99
C GLY A 230 -36.70 8.65 24.74
N ASN A 231 -35.87 9.65 24.46
CA ASN A 231 -36.28 11.01 24.16
C ASN A 231 -36.35 11.33 22.65
N TYR A 232 -36.28 10.32 21.81
CA TYR A 232 -36.26 10.50 20.36
C TYR A 232 -37.53 9.98 19.71
N LEU A 233 -38.18 10.83 18.90
CA LEU A 233 -39.23 10.44 18.00
C LEU A 233 -38.61 10.16 16.60
N ILE A 234 -38.79 8.98 16.08
CA ILE A 234 -38.28 8.57 14.77
C ILE A 234 -39.48 8.28 13.86
N GLU A 235 -39.58 9.02 12.79
CA GLU A 235 -40.63 8.87 11.79
C GLU A 235 -40.06 8.34 10.47
N SER A 236 -40.68 7.28 9.94
CA SER A 236 -40.32 6.70 8.65
C SER A 236 -41.44 6.94 7.65
N LYS A 237 -41.17 7.71 6.61
CA LYS A 237 -42.13 8.01 5.53
C LYS A 237 -41.82 7.24 4.30
N GLU A 238 -42.83 6.62 3.71
CA GLU A 238 -42.70 5.93 2.42
C GLU A 238 -42.83 6.95 1.28
N PHE A 239 -41.86 6.96 0.37
CA PHE A 239 -41.88 7.74 -0.84
C PHE A 239 -41.82 6.80 -2.06
N SER A 240 -42.78 6.95 -2.96
CA SER A 240 -42.74 6.25 -4.25
C SER A 240 -42.09 7.14 -5.31
N ARG A 241 -41.10 6.60 -6.01
CA ARG A 241 -40.45 7.23 -7.16
C ARG A 241 -40.78 6.48 -8.44
N LYS A 242 -41.26 7.18 -9.45
CA LYS A 242 -41.44 6.59 -10.78
C LYS A 242 -40.07 6.49 -11.46
N ASN A 243 -39.64 5.29 -11.75
CA ASN A 243 -38.47 5.04 -12.59
C ASN A 243 -38.94 4.76 -14.01
N TYR A 244 -38.38 5.49 -14.96
CA TYR A 244 -38.66 5.27 -16.39
C TYR A 244 -37.52 4.44 -16.99
N ASN A 245 -37.88 3.28 -17.54
CA ASN A 245 -36.92 2.49 -18.29
C ASN A 245 -36.85 3.05 -19.73
N ILE A 246 -36.03 4.09 -19.90
CA ILE A 246 -35.85 4.79 -21.19
C ILE A 246 -34.79 4.02 -21.99
N PRO A 247 -35.06 3.59 -23.22
CA PRO A 247 -34.08 2.95 -24.09
C PRO A 247 -32.84 3.85 -24.28
N PRO A 248 -31.63 3.24 -24.38
CA PRO A 248 -30.37 4.01 -24.52
C PRO A 248 -30.35 4.96 -25.71
N GLU A 249 -31.03 4.58 -26.79
CA GLU A 249 -31.13 5.39 -28.03
C GLU A 249 -31.92 6.69 -27.83
N ILE A 250 -32.96 6.64 -26.99
CA ILE A 250 -33.74 7.83 -26.64
C ILE A 250 -32.99 8.69 -25.63
N LYS A 251 -32.26 8.07 -24.67
CA LYS A 251 -31.38 8.83 -23.76
C LYS A 251 -30.36 9.68 -24.50
N LYS A 252 -29.74 9.13 -25.56
CA LYS A 252 -28.73 9.83 -26.37
C LYS A 252 -29.26 11.09 -27.07
N GLN A 253 -30.56 11.13 -27.41
CA GLN A 253 -31.16 12.29 -28.07
C GLN A 253 -31.34 13.50 -27.13
N TYR A 254 -31.28 13.28 -25.81
CA TYR A 254 -31.47 14.28 -24.74
C TYR A 254 -30.24 14.38 -23.82
N GLU A 255 -29.10 13.89 -24.30
CA GLU A 255 -27.84 13.93 -23.55
C GLU A 255 -27.23 15.33 -23.67
N GLU A 256 -27.18 16.06 -22.57
CA GLU A 256 -26.46 17.34 -22.46
C GLU A 256 -25.15 17.09 -21.67
N GLN A 257 -24.05 17.55 -22.22
CA GLN A 257 -22.77 17.48 -21.54
C GLN A 257 -22.66 18.64 -20.56
N THR A 258 -22.75 18.32 -19.25
CA THR A 258 -22.50 19.28 -18.18
C THR A 258 -21.13 19.02 -17.57
N THR A 259 -20.33 20.09 -17.43
CA THR A 259 -19.05 20.03 -16.71
C THR A 259 -19.26 20.44 -15.25
N TYR A 260 -18.69 19.67 -14.33
CA TYR A 260 -18.70 19.99 -12.90
C TYR A 260 -17.34 19.69 -12.29
N PHE A 261 -17.00 20.42 -11.23
CA PHE A 261 -15.76 20.19 -10.49
C PHE A 261 -16.00 19.20 -9.35
N VAL A 262 -15.11 18.22 -9.19
CA VAL A 262 -15.07 17.33 -8.04
C VAL A 262 -13.84 17.68 -7.22
N THR A 263 -14.06 18.21 -6.02
CA THR A 263 -12.98 18.55 -5.09
C THR A 263 -12.79 17.42 -4.10
N LYS A 264 -11.57 16.93 -3.96
CA LYS A 264 -11.17 15.95 -2.96
C LYS A 264 -10.17 16.59 -2.02
N ILE A 265 -10.40 16.45 -0.72
CA ILE A 265 -9.45 16.90 0.31
C ILE A 265 -8.70 15.66 0.79
N ARG A 266 -7.37 15.75 0.84
CA ARG A 266 -6.50 14.72 1.39
C ARG A 266 -5.45 15.39 2.24
N LYS A 267 -5.11 14.78 3.36
CA LYS A 267 -3.93 15.17 4.15
C LYS A 267 -2.68 14.68 3.41
N ILE A 268 -1.66 15.49 3.38
CA ILE A 268 -0.35 15.22 2.81
C ILE A 268 0.70 15.18 3.92
#